data_1b959e3ce21cccdbb2a16f08ee3b2273
#
_entry.id   1b959e3ce21cccdbb2a16f08ee3b2273
#
_cell.length_a   1.000
_cell.length_b   1.000
_cell.length_c   1.000
_cell.angle_alpha   90.00
_cell.angle_beta   90.00
_cell.angle_gamma   90.00
#
_symmetry.space_group_name_H-M   'P 1'
#
loop_
_entity.id
_entity.type
_entity.pdbx_description
1 polymer ?
#
loop_
_entity_poly.entity_id
_entity_poly.type
_entity_poly.pdbx_seq_one_letter_code
_entity_poly.pdbx_strand_id
1 'polypeptide(L)'
;MVDYKKIGLVNTREMFKKAVNGGYAIPAFNFNNMEQMQAIIQAAVETKSPVILQVSKGARDYANPTLLRYMAEGAVEYAKELGCPNPQIVLHLDHGDSFETCKSCIDMGFSSVMYDGSALPYEENIKISRQVVEYAHQFDVTVECELGVLAGVEDEVASEVSHYTKPEEVIDFATRTGCDSLAISIGTSHGAYKFKPEQCTVDPQTGRLVPPPLAFDVLEAVEKKLPGFPIVLHGSSSVPQDEVDTINANGGALKAAVGIPEEQLRKAAKSAVCKINIDSDSRLAMTAAIRKHMAENPDHFDPRQYLKPARESMKKMYIHKIVNVLGSNDKL
;
A
#
# COMPACT_ATOMS: atom_id res chain seq x y z
N MET A 1 -24.29 9.90 -3.24
CA MET A 1 -23.33 8.76 -3.43
C MET A 1 -22.87 8.69 -4.87
N VAL A 2 -21.60 8.50 -5.10
CA VAL A 2 -20.98 8.33 -6.42
C VAL A 2 -20.79 6.83 -6.66
N ASP A 3 -21.28 6.33 -7.79
CA ASP A 3 -21.06 4.94 -8.21
C ASP A 3 -19.66 4.83 -8.86
N TYR A 4 -18.75 4.12 -8.22
CA TYR A 4 -17.38 3.95 -8.68
C TYR A 4 -17.30 3.29 -10.08
N LYS A 5 -18.29 2.46 -10.45
CA LYS A 5 -18.35 1.82 -11.78
C LYS A 5 -18.53 2.86 -12.89
N LYS A 6 -19.26 3.95 -12.61
CA LYS A 6 -19.48 5.02 -13.60
C LYS A 6 -18.23 5.86 -13.87
N ILE A 7 -17.28 5.87 -12.94
CA ILE A 7 -15.97 6.51 -13.13
C ILE A 7 -14.90 5.52 -13.65
N GLY A 8 -15.29 4.29 -13.97
CA GLY A 8 -14.43 3.30 -14.59
C GLY A 8 -13.50 2.55 -13.62
N LEU A 9 -13.73 2.66 -12.32
CA LEU A 9 -12.99 1.89 -11.31
C LEU A 9 -13.55 0.47 -11.19
N VAL A 10 -12.73 -0.43 -10.66
CA VAL A 10 -13.11 -1.80 -10.26
C VAL A 10 -12.91 -1.98 -8.75
N ASN A 11 -13.55 -2.99 -8.14
CA ASN A 11 -13.24 -3.38 -6.77
C ASN A 11 -12.15 -4.48 -6.72
N THR A 12 -11.77 -4.91 -5.52
CA THR A 12 -10.66 -5.85 -5.35
C THR A 12 -11.04 -7.32 -5.54
N ARG A 13 -12.31 -7.68 -5.56
CA ARG A 13 -12.77 -9.08 -5.45
C ARG A 13 -12.17 -10.02 -6.48
N GLU A 14 -12.38 -9.74 -7.77
CA GLU A 14 -11.85 -10.59 -8.85
C GLU A 14 -10.32 -10.44 -8.98
N MET A 15 -9.79 -9.27 -8.72
CA MET A 15 -8.37 -8.97 -8.74
C MET A 15 -7.61 -9.80 -7.70
N PHE A 16 -8.09 -9.84 -6.46
CA PHE A 16 -7.49 -10.63 -5.38
C PHE A 16 -7.60 -12.14 -5.63
N LYS A 17 -8.74 -12.60 -6.12
CA LYS A 17 -8.90 -14.00 -6.49
C LYS A 17 -7.89 -14.46 -7.54
N LYS A 18 -7.66 -13.63 -8.57
CA LYS A 18 -6.63 -13.91 -9.59
C LYS A 18 -5.22 -13.88 -8.97
N ALA A 19 -4.94 -12.94 -8.06
CA ALA A 19 -3.64 -12.79 -7.42
C ALA A 19 -3.29 -13.99 -6.54
N VAL A 20 -4.21 -14.40 -5.65
CA VAL A 20 -4.04 -15.60 -4.81
C VAL A 20 -3.79 -16.84 -5.65
N ASN A 21 -4.62 -17.09 -6.68
CA ASN A 21 -4.47 -18.26 -7.55
C ASN A 21 -3.20 -18.21 -8.42
N GLY A 22 -2.71 -17.01 -8.73
CA GLY A 22 -1.56 -16.79 -9.60
C GLY A 22 -0.22 -16.67 -8.89
N GLY A 23 -0.21 -16.63 -7.54
CA GLY A 23 1.02 -16.49 -6.75
C GLY A 23 1.74 -15.15 -6.99
N TYR A 24 0.98 -14.04 -7.03
CA TYR A 24 1.48 -12.68 -7.13
C TYR A 24 0.67 -11.73 -6.23
N ALA A 25 1.18 -10.55 -5.94
CA ALA A 25 0.46 -9.56 -5.18
C ALA A 25 0.14 -8.31 -6.02
N ILE A 26 -1.03 -7.73 -5.81
CA ILE A 26 -1.43 -6.46 -6.41
C ILE A 26 -0.70 -5.32 -5.69
N PRO A 27 -0.03 -4.40 -6.42
CA PRO A 27 0.57 -3.24 -5.80
C PRO A 27 -0.51 -2.29 -5.28
N ALA A 28 -0.41 -1.94 -4.00
CA ALA A 28 -1.18 -0.87 -3.40
C ALA A 28 -0.23 0.29 -3.11
N PHE A 29 -0.27 1.29 -3.98
CA PHE A 29 0.61 2.44 -3.92
C PHE A 29 -0.11 3.64 -3.32
N ASN A 30 0.41 4.13 -2.19
CA ASN A 30 -0.06 5.38 -1.60
C ASN A 30 0.36 6.57 -2.45
N PHE A 31 -0.56 7.55 -2.59
CA PHE A 31 -0.26 8.79 -3.28
C PHE A 31 -0.85 10.00 -2.56
N ASN A 32 -0.19 11.15 -2.69
CA ASN A 32 -0.56 12.41 -2.05
C ASN A 32 -0.75 13.55 -3.06
N ASN A 33 -0.32 13.35 -4.30
CA ASN A 33 -0.31 14.39 -5.32
C ASN A 33 -0.43 13.83 -6.74
N MET A 34 -0.54 14.72 -7.72
CA MET A 34 -0.72 14.39 -9.12
C MET A 34 0.50 13.66 -9.71
N GLU A 35 1.72 14.04 -9.33
CA GLU A 35 2.95 13.47 -9.85
C GLU A 35 3.12 12.00 -9.48
N GLN A 36 2.79 11.65 -8.23
CA GLN A 36 2.76 10.25 -7.79
C GLN A 36 1.72 9.45 -8.56
N MET A 37 0.50 9.96 -8.67
CA MET A 37 -0.57 9.30 -9.41
C MET A 37 -0.20 9.09 -10.89
N GLN A 38 0.36 10.10 -11.57
CA GLN A 38 0.82 9.96 -12.96
C GLN A 38 1.88 8.87 -13.10
N ALA A 39 2.85 8.82 -12.19
CA ALA A 39 3.91 7.82 -12.20
C ALA A 39 3.36 6.39 -11.97
N ILE A 40 2.41 6.23 -11.04
CA ILE A 40 1.73 4.96 -10.78
C ILE A 40 1.01 4.47 -12.03
N ILE A 41 0.18 5.32 -12.65
CA ILE A 41 -0.60 4.93 -13.84
C ILE A 41 0.30 4.60 -15.01
N GLN A 42 1.35 5.39 -15.26
CA GLN A 42 2.33 5.09 -16.32
C GLN A 42 3.01 3.73 -16.10
N ALA A 43 3.42 3.44 -14.85
CA ALA A 43 4.04 2.16 -14.51
C ALA A 43 3.07 0.98 -14.68
N ALA A 44 1.83 1.12 -14.22
CA ALA A 44 0.81 0.09 -14.31
C ALA A 44 0.47 -0.24 -15.78
N VAL A 45 0.30 0.78 -16.63
CA VAL A 45 0.01 0.59 -18.06
C VAL A 45 1.20 -0.05 -18.78
N GLU A 46 2.42 0.47 -18.55
CA GLU A 46 3.63 -0.05 -19.20
C GLU A 46 3.89 -1.52 -18.87
N THR A 47 3.61 -1.91 -17.63
CA THR A 47 3.80 -3.29 -17.16
C THR A 47 2.56 -4.18 -17.33
N LYS A 48 1.44 -3.64 -17.82
CA LYS A 48 0.14 -4.32 -17.91
C LYS A 48 -0.27 -4.92 -16.56
N SER A 49 -0.14 -4.14 -15.50
CA SER A 49 -0.46 -4.54 -14.14
C SER A 49 -1.77 -3.93 -13.66
N PRO A 50 -2.63 -4.68 -12.96
CA PRO A 50 -3.65 -4.07 -12.13
C PRO A 50 -3.00 -3.25 -11.00
N VAL A 51 -3.69 -2.24 -10.48
CA VAL A 51 -3.14 -1.36 -9.44
C VAL A 51 -4.22 -0.87 -8.47
N ILE A 52 -3.82 -0.71 -7.21
CA ILE A 52 -4.62 -0.05 -6.18
C ILE A 52 -3.99 1.33 -5.93
N LEU A 53 -4.75 2.38 -6.28
CA LEU A 53 -4.49 3.74 -5.84
C LEU A 53 -5.03 3.87 -4.43
N GLN A 54 -4.16 4.01 -3.44
CA GLN A 54 -4.62 4.10 -2.06
C GLN A 54 -4.24 5.42 -1.40
N VAL A 55 -5.09 5.86 -0.48
CA VAL A 55 -4.92 7.07 0.29
C VAL A 55 -5.30 6.82 1.74
N SER A 56 -4.44 7.25 2.66
CA SER A 56 -4.78 7.37 4.06
C SER A 56 -5.77 8.52 4.29
N LYS A 57 -6.34 8.58 5.49
CA LYS A 57 -7.18 9.72 5.89
C LYS A 57 -6.42 11.03 5.77
N GLY A 58 -5.15 11.09 6.25
CA GLY A 58 -4.31 12.28 6.17
C GLY A 58 -4.01 12.69 4.72
N ALA A 59 -3.70 11.75 3.84
CA ALA A 59 -3.50 12.02 2.42
C ALA A 59 -4.78 12.52 1.73
N ARG A 60 -5.94 11.95 2.09
CA ARG A 60 -7.25 12.39 1.59
C ARG A 60 -7.55 13.83 1.99
N ASP A 61 -7.31 14.17 3.25
CA ASP A 61 -7.57 15.53 3.77
C ASP A 61 -6.60 16.55 3.15
N TYR A 62 -5.31 16.17 2.97
CA TYR A 62 -4.32 16.99 2.28
C TYR A 62 -4.69 17.27 0.81
N ALA A 63 -5.09 16.25 0.06
CA ALA A 63 -5.43 16.38 -1.36
C ALA A 63 -6.78 17.08 -1.59
N ASN A 64 -7.63 17.17 -0.61
CA ASN A 64 -9.05 17.51 -0.65
C ASN A 64 -9.92 16.39 -1.28
N PRO A 65 -10.95 15.90 -0.59
CA PRO A 65 -11.76 14.78 -1.07
C PRO A 65 -12.40 14.97 -2.44
N THR A 66 -12.81 16.19 -2.78
CA THR A 66 -13.40 16.50 -4.09
C THR A 66 -12.36 16.39 -5.22
N LEU A 67 -11.19 17.01 -5.02
CA LEU A 67 -10.10 16.93 -6.01
C LEU A 67 -9.63 15.50 -6.19
N LEU A 68 -9.48 14.75 -5.09
CA LEU A 68 -9.07 13.34 -5.11
C LEU A 68 -9.99 12.48 -5.98
N ARG A 69 -11.30 12.67 -5.85
CA ARG A 69 -12.27 11.95 -6.67
C ARG A 69 -12.05 12.19 -8.18
N TYR A 70 -11.91 13.46 -8.57
CA TYR A 70 -11.67 13.79 -9.99
C TYR A 70 -10.29 13.37 -10.46
N MET A 71 -9.30 13.34 -9.59
CA MET A 71 -7.99 12.74 -9.89
C MET A 71 -8.11 11.24 -10.17
N ALA A 72 -8.91 10.51 -9.40
CA ALA A 72 -9.13 9.08 -9.64
C ALA A 72 -9.88 8.81 -10.97
N GLU A 73 -10.88 9.62 -11.30
CA GLU A 73 -11.55 9.58 -12.60
C GLU A 73 -10.57 9.90 -13.73
N GLY A 74 -9.78 10.95 -13.57
CA GLY A 74 -8.70 11.32 -14.49
C GLY A 74 -7.63 10.24 -14.66
N ALA A 75 -7.32 9.46 -13.60
CA ALA A 75 -6.39 8.35 -13.67
C ALA A 75 -6.89 7.23 -14.61
N VAL A 76 -8.19 6.93 -14.59
CA VAL A 76 -8.82 5.95 -15.50
C VAL A 76 -8.73 6.43 -16.95
N GLU A 77 -9.10 7.68 -17.21
CA GLU A 77 -9.01 8.24 -18.57
C GLU A 77 -7.56 8.32 -19.05
N TYR A 78 -6.64 8.74 -18.20
CA TYR A 78 -5.22 8.78 -18.53
C TYR A 78 -4.65 7.39 -18.86
N ALA A 79 -5.06 6.34 -18.16
CA ALA A 79 -4.68 4.97 -18.51
C ALA A 79 -5.18 4.57 -19.90
N LYS A 80 -6.40 4.98 -20.29
CA LYS A 80 -6.95 4.77 -21.64
C LYS A 80 -6.16 5.52 -22.71
N GLU A 81 -5.80 6.78 -22.45
CA GLU A 81 -4.95 7.59 -23.34
C GLU A 81 -3.57 6.94 -23.58
N LEU A 82 -3.02 6.28 -22.55
CA LEU A 82 -1.76 5.53 -22.63
C LEU A 82 -1.90 4.17 -23.33
N GLY A 83 -3.09 3.81 -23.81
CA GLY A 83 -3.33 2.59 -24.57
C GLY A 83 -3.85 1.39 -23.76
N CYS A 84 -4.33 1.60 -22.55
CA CYS A 84 -5.01 0.58 -21.76
C CYS A 84 -6.53 0.82 -21.75
N PRO A 85 -7.31 0.21 -22.67
CA PRO A 85 -8.74 0.53 -22.83
C PRO A 85 -9.61 0.05 -21.64
N ASN A 86 -9.15 -0.96 -20.89
CA ASN A 86 -9.85 -1.55 -19.76
C ASN A 86 -8.95 -1.63 -18.52
N PRO A 87 -8.54 -0.48 -17.96
CA PRO A 87 -7.63 -0.45 -16.83
C PRO A 87 -8.28 -1.08 -15.59
N GLN A 88 -7.51 -1.86 -14.86
CA GLN A 88 -7.94 -2.46 -13.59
C GLN A 88 -7.40 -1.60 -12.45
N ILE A 89 -8.10 -0.52 -12.14
CA ILE A 89 -7.73 0.47 -11.13
C ILE A 89 -8.76 0.44 -9.99
N VAL A 90 -8.28 0.30 -8.77
CA VAL A 90 -9.05 0.41 -7.53
C VAL A 90 -8.70 1.73 -6.85
N LEU A 91 -9.68 2.47 -6.33
CA LEU A 91 -9.47 3.55 -5.38
C LEU A 91 -9.79 3.03 -3.98
N HIS A 92 -8.81 3.04 -3.09
CA HIS A 92 -8.86 2.39 -1.78
C HIS A 92 -8.57 3.37 -0.63
N LEU A 93 -9.40 3.35 0.42
CA LEU A 93 -9.09 3.98 1.69
C LEU A 93 -8.15 3.06 2.49
N ASP A 94 -7.00 3.59 2.88
CA ASP A 94 -5.99 2.95 3.70
C ASP A 94 -6.15 3.40 5.16
N HIS A 95 -6.20 2.47 6.11
CA HIS A 95 -6.39 2.72 7.54
C HIS A 95 -7.55 3.67 7.90
N GLY A 96 -8.75 3.32 7.50
CA GLY A 96 -9.97 4.01 7.97
C GLY A 96 -10.16 3.84 9.48
N ASP A 97 -10.23 4.96 10.19
CA ASP A 97 -10.27 5.02 11.66
C ASP A 97 -11.67 4.87 12.27
N SER A 98 -12.70 4.92 11.45
CA SER A 98 -14.10 4.90 11.88
C SER A 98 -15.05 4.44 10.78
N PHE A 99 -16.25 4.02 11.18
CA PHE A 99 -17.33 3.74 10.24
C PHE A 99 -17.66 4.98 9.38
N GLU A 100 -17.67 6.15 9.97
CA GLU A 100 -17.97 7.42 9.30
C GLU A 100 -16.96 7.76 8.21
N THR A 101 -15.66 7.53 8.47
CA THR A 101 -14.60 7.72 7.48
C THR A 101 -14.77 6.74 6.31
N CYS A 102 -14.97 5.46 6.58
CA CYS A 102 -15.22 4.44 5.56
C CYS A 102 -16.48 4.79 4.74
N LYS A 103 -17.59 5.10 5.42
CA LYS A 103 -18.84 5.52 4.78
C LYS A 103 -18.64 6.73 3.87
N SER A 104 -17.95 7.77 4.35
CA SER A 104 -17.66 8.96 3.56
C SER A 104 -16.88 8.65 2.28
N CYS A 105 -15.90 7.75 2.34
CA CYS A 105 -15.15 7.32 1.16
C CYS A 105 -16.03 6.55 0.18
N ILE A 106 -16.84 5.61 0.65
CA ILE A 106 -17.81 4.87 -0.17
C ILE A 106 -18.76 5.82 -0.88
N ASP A 107 -19.32 6.78 -0.14
CA ASP A 107 -20.26 7.79 -0.69
C ASP A 107 -19.62 8.67 -1.77
N MET A 108 -18.30 8.82 -1.74
CA MET A 108 -17.50 9.57 -2.72
C MET A 108 -17.01 8.76 -3.91
N GLY A 109 -17.27 7.45 -3.97
CA GLY A 109 -16.94 6.59 -5.10
C GLY A 109 -15.64 5.80 -4.94
N PHE A 110 -15.19 5.57 -3.72
CA PHE A 110 -14.16 4.56 -3.47
C PHE A 110 -14.72 3.18 -3.76
N SER A 111 -13.95 2.36 -4.44
CA SER A 111 -14.32 0.99 -4.81
C SER A 111 -13.87 -0.07 -3.80
N SER A 112 -13.04 0.35 -2.84
CA SER A 112 -12.57 -0.46 -1.72
C SER A 112 -12.25 0.44 -0.52
N VAL A 113 -12.46 -0.06 0.69
CA VAL A 113 -12.09 0.63 1.93
C VAL A 113 -11.46 -0.36 2.90
N MET A 114 -10.53 0.11 3.71
CA MET A 114 -10.06 -0.60 4.87
C MET A 114 -10.61 0.05 6.14
N TYR A 115 -11.08 -0.78 7.07
CA TYR A 115 -11.32 -0.37 8.44
C TYR A 115 -10.26 -1.01 9.34
N ASP A 116 -9.51 -0.17 10.05
CA ASP A 116 -8.50 -0.59 11.02
C ASP A 116 -9.00 -0.44 12.45
N GLY A 117 -9.49 -1.55 12.98
CA GLY A 117 -9.88 -1.69 14.39
C GLY A 117 -8.86 -2.46 15.23
N SER A 118 -7.64 -2.67 14.73
CA SER A 118 -6.62 -3.54 15.35
C SER A 118 -6.20 -3.11 16.76
N ALA A 119 -6.28 -1.81 17.06
CA ALA A 119 -6.01 -1.27 18.39
C ALA A 119 -7.17 -1.43 19.39
N LEU A 120 -8.36 -1.82 18.94
CA LEU A 120 -9.54 -2.01 19.78
C LEU A 120 -9.59 -3.43 20.38
N PRO A 121 -10.38 -3.63 21.45
CA PRO A 121 -10.72 -4.98 21.89
C PRO A 121 -11.31 -5.81 20.75
N TYR A 122 -10.97 -7.11 20.69
CA TYR A 122 -11.34 -8.03 19.61
C TYR A 122 -12.82 -7.98 19.21
N GLU A 123 -13.72 -8.01 20.20
CA GLU A 123 -15.18 -7.97 19.96
C GLU A 123 -15.64 -6.61 19.38
N GLU A 124 -15.00 -5.53 19.77
CA GLU A 124 -15.30 -4.19 19.26
C GLU A 124 -14.79 -4.01 17.82
N ASN A 125 -13.59 -4.53 17.52
CA ASN A 125 -13.08 -4.59 16.16
C ASN A 125 -14.06 -5.36 15.25
N ILE A 126 -14.49 -6.56 15.65
CA ILE A 126 -15.48 -7.35 14.87
C ILE A 126 -16.78 -6.57 14.66
N LYS A 127 -17.29 -5.94 15.71
CA LYS A 127 -18.56 -5.20 15.64
C LYS A 127 -18.52 -4.08 14.61
N ILE A 128 -17.48 -3.24 14.65
CA ILE A 128 -17.38 -2.09 13.75
C ILE A 128 -16.99 -2.54 12.34
N SER A 129 -16.05 -3.50 12.20
CA SER A 129 -15.70 -4.11 10.91
C SER A 129 -16.94 -4.64 10.19
N ARG A 130 -17.79 -5.39 10.90
CA ARG A 130 -19.06 -5.91 10.36
C ARG A 130 -19.99 -4.77 9.91
N GLN A 131 -20.11 -3.70 10.69
CA GLN A 131 -20.94 -2.55 10.32
C GLN A 131 -20.45 -1.89 9.03
N VAL A 132 -19.12 -1.77 8.84
CA VAL A 132 -18.53 -1.26 7.60
C VAL A 132 -18.81 -2.19 6.44
N VAL A 133 -18.64 -3.51 6.61
CA VAL A 133 -18.92 -4.53 5.60
C VAL A 133 -20.39 -4.50 5.17
N GLU A 134 -21.32 -4.50 6.12
CA GLU A 134 -22.75 -4.46 5.83
C GLU A 134 -23.16 -3.21 5.05
N TYR A 135 -22.51 -2.07 5.30
CA TYR A 135 -22.75 -0.86 4.53
C TYR A 135 -22.10 -0.94 3.12
N ALA A 136 -20.83 -1.29 3.03
CA ALA A 136 -20.06 -1.33 1.79
C ALA A 136 -20.65 -2.31 0.76
N HIS A 137 -21.05 -3.49 1.19
CA HIS A 137 -21.59 -4.54 0.32
C HIS A 137 -22.90 -4.16 -0.35
N GLN A 138 -23.69 -3.21 0.20
CA GLN A 138 -24.89 -2.67 -0.46
C GLN A 138 -24.56 -1.99 -1.80
N PHE A 139 -23.30 -1.55 -1.97
CA PHE A 139 -22.81 -0.80 -3.13
C PHE A 139 -21.74 -1.57 -3.91
N ASP A 140 -21.56 -2.85 -3.61
CA ASP A 140 -20.52 -3.71 -4.20
C ASP A 140 -19.09 -3.18 -3.96
N VAL A 141 -18.87 -2.43 -2.87
CA VAL A 141 -17.55 -1.97 -2.43
C VAL A 141 -16.92 -3.05 -1.54
N THR A 142 -15.65 -3.37 -1.78
CA THR A 142 -14.92 -4.36 -0.97
C THR A 142 -14.35 -3.77 0.29
N VAL A 143 -14.25 -4.59 1.34
CA VAL A 143 -13.75 -4.19 2.65
C VAL A 143 -12.57 -5.04 3.08
N GLU A 144 -11.48 -4.36 3.41
CA GLU A 144 -10.33 -4.91 4.11
C GLU A 144 -10.45 -4.64 5.60
N CYS A 145 -10.13 -5.62 6.43
CA CYS A 145 -10.03 -5.45 7.89
C CYS A 145 -8.64 -5.82 8.37
N GLU A 146 -8.29 -5.46 9.60
CA GLU A 146 -6.99 -5.78 10.20
C GLU A 146 -7.13 -6.60 11.48
N LEU A 147 -6.28 -7.62 11.60
CA LEU A 147 -6.14 -8.44 12.79
C LEU A 147 -4.66 -8.61 13.15
N GLY A 148 -4.33 -8.25 14.38
CA GLY A 148 -2.97 -8.02 14.84
C GLY A 148 -2.63 -6.53 14.82
N VAL A 149 -1.51 -6.14 15.40
CA VAL A 149 -1.08 -4.74 15.50
C VAL A 149 0.30 -4.60 14.86
N LEU A 150 0.43 -3.66 13.93
CA LEU A 150 1.71 -3.30 13.36
C LEU A 150 2.36 -2.17 14.17
N ALA A 151 3.66 -2.29 14.45
CA ALA A 151 4.42 -1.19 15.02
C ALA A 151 4.75 -0.12 13.95
N GLY A 152 5.27 1.02 14.41
CA GLY A 152 5.68 2.13 13.56
C GLY A 152 4.66 3.27 13.51
N VAL A 153 4.93 4.24 12.65
CA VAL A 153 4.08 5.42 12.47
C VAL A 153 3.77 5.58 11.00
N GLU A 154 2.49 5.62 10.67
CA GLU A 154 1.99 5.98 9.34
C GLU A 154 0.81 6.92 9.53
N ASP A 155 1.01 8.18 9.15
CA ASP A 155 0.09 9.29 9.36
C ASP A 155 -0.42 9.34 10.83
N GLU A 156 -1.68 9.00 11.09
CA GLU A 156 -2.30 9.01 12.42
C GLU A 156 -2.22 7.67 13.15
N VAL A 157 -1.79 6.59 12.46
CA VAL A 157 -1.62 5.27 13.07
C VAL A 157 -0.23 5.16 13.67
N ALA A 158 -0.15 4.93 14.97
CA ALA A 158 1.11 4.77 15.69
C ALA A 158 1.02 3.66 16.74
N SER A 159 1.99 2.74 16.73
CA SER A 159 2.17 1.74 17.77
C SER A 159 3.65 1.52 18.05
N GLU A 160 4.00 1.41 19.33
CA GLU A 160 5.39 1.11 19.74
C GLU A 160 5.74 -0.38 19.63
N VAL A 161 4.74 -1.25 19.60
CA VAL A 161 4.92 -2.71 19.64
C VAL A 161 4.03 -3.40 18.61
N SER A 162 4.61 -4.34 17.87
CA SER A 162 3.84 -5.26 17.01
C SER A 162 3.25 -6.40 17.84
N HIS A 163 1.98 -6.70 17.58
CA HIS A 163 1.35 -7.92 18.03
C HIS A 163 1.00 -8.77 16.80
N TYR A 164 1.71 -9.88 16.62
CA TYR A 164 1.46 -10.78 15.50
C TYR A 164 0.04 -11.32 15.51
N THR A 165 -0.51 -11.49 14.32
CA THR A 165 -1.82 -12.12 14.15
C THR A 165 -1.80 -13.51 14.72
N LYS A 166 -2.82 -13.85 15.51
CA LYS A 166 -3.02 -15.20 16.06
C LYS A 166 -3.79 -16.06 15.06
N PRO A 167 -3.18 -17.09 14.47
CA PRO A 167 -3.84 -17.91 13.46
C PRO A 167 -5.15 -18.56 13.93
N GLU A 168 -5.32 -18.78 15.22
CA GLU A 168 -6.55 -19.33 15.80
C GLU A 168 -7.76 -18.39 15.73
N GLU A 169 -7.54 -17.08 15.62
CA GLU A 169 -8.60 -16.06 15.61
C GLU A 169 -9.10 -15.75 14.18
N VAL A 170 -8.33 -16.08 13.12
CA VAL A 170 -8.60 -15.59 11.74
C VAL A 170 -9.92 -16.13 11.15
N ILE A 171 -10.29 -17.38 11.45
CA ILE A 171 -11.54 -17.97 10.93
C ILE A 171 -12.75 -17.29 11.58
N ASP A 172 -12.72 -17.13 12.91
CA ASP A 172 -13.81 -16.47 13.64
C ASP A 172 -13.95 -15.02 13.19
N PHE A 173 -12.83 -14.29 13.11
CA PHE A 173 -12.82 -12.89 12.67
C PHE A 173 -13.38 -12.74 11.26
N ALA A 174 -12.84 -13.43 10.27
CA ALA A 174 -13.28 -13.33 8.88
C ALA A 174 -14.75 -13.73 8.70
N THR A 175 -15.19 -14.78 9.42
CA THR A 175 -16.59 -15.26 9.36
C THR A 175 -17.56 -14.26 9.96
N ARG A 176 -17.22 -13.69 11.11
CA ARG A 176 -18.11 -12.78 11.84
C ARG A 176 -18.15 -11.38 11.26
N THR A 177 -17.05 -10.91 10.68
CA THR A 177 -16.98 -9.61 9.99
C THR A 177 -17.53 -9.67 8.58
N GLY A 178 -17.28 -10.77 7.85
CA GLY A 178 -17.62 -10.91 6.44
C GLY A 178 -16.72 -10.06 5.52
N CYS A 179 -15.51 -9.67 5.97
CA CYS A 179 -14.57 -8.87 5.18
C CYS A 179 -14.10 -9.62 3.91
N ASP A 180 -13.73 -8.86 2.87
CA ASP A 180 -13.28 -9.40 1.59
C ASP A 180 -11.79 -9.75 1.59
N SER A 181 -11.00 -9.12 2.48
CA SER A 181 -9.57 -9.39 2.69
C SER A 181 -9.14 -9.07 4.12
N LEU A 182 -8.03 -9.64 4.55
CA LEU A 182 -7.51 -9.51 5.90
C LEU A 182 -6.05 -9.08 5.90
N ALA A 183 -5.78 -7.89 6.45
CA ALA A 183 -4.45 -7.46 6.79
C ALA A 183 -3.98 -8.18 8.06
N ILE A 184 -2.76 -8.72 8.00
CA ILE A 184 -2.14 -9.47 9.10
C ILE A 184 -0.80 -8.89 9.51
N SER A 185 -0.46 -9.02 10.77
CA SER A 185 0.83 -8.64 11.33
C SER A 185 1.75 -9.87 11.42
N ILE A 186 2.85 -9.83 10.69
CA ILE A 186 3.88 -10.88 10.67
C ILE A 186 5.31 -10.31 10.80
N GLY A 187 5.44 -9.10 11.36
CA GLY A 187 6.72 -8.44 11.58
C GLY A 187 7.05 -7.34 10.58
N THR A 188 6.11 -6.92 9.73
CA THR A 188 6.17 -5.66 9.00
C THR A 188 5.91 -4.49 9.95
N SER A 189 6.29 -3.27 9.55
CA SER A 189 6.13 -2.06 10.37
C SER A 189 5.92 -0.83 9.50
N HIS A 190 5.14 0.13 9.97
CA HIS A 190 4.83 1.36 9.24
C HIS A 190 6.02 2.34 9.17
N GLY A 191 6.00 3.25 8.20
CA GLY A 191 7.00 4.30 8.01
C GLY A 191 8.35 3.82 7.45
N ALA A 192 9.35 4.71 7.43
CA ALA A 192 10.71 4.44 6.97
C ALA A 192 11.63 3.95 8.10
N TYR A 193 11.27 4.17 9.34
CA TYR A 193 12.02 3.77 10.54
C TYR A 193 11.37 2.55 11.19
N LYS A 194 11.28 1.47 10.40
CA LYS A 194 10.53 0.26 10.78
C LYS A 194 11.15 -0.51 11.93
N PHE A 195 12.48 -0.47 12.04
CA PHE A 195 13.24 -1.23 13.02
C PHE A 195 14.24 -0.33 13.74
N LYS A 196 14.40 -0.52 15.04
CA LYS A 196 15.51 0.09 15.79
C LYS A 196 16.81 -0.64 15.42
N PRO A 197 17.98 0.06 15.40
CA PRO A 197 19.28 -0.55 15.05
C PRO A 197 19.59 -1.82 15.87
N GLU A 198 19.21 -1.85 17.15
CA GLU A 198 19.41 -3.00 18.04
C GLU A 198 18.55 -4.24 17.71
N GLN A 199 17.53 -4.08 16.88
CA GLN A 199 16.71 -5.18 16.35
C GLN A 199 17.30 -5.78 15.07
N CYS A 200 18.26 -5.08 14.45
CA CYS A 200 18.87 -5.46 13.18
C CYS A 200 20.22 -6.14 13.39
N THR A 201 20.61 -6.97 12.43
CA THR A 201 21.98 -7.41 12.27
C THR A 201 22.71 -6.50 11.27
N VAL A 202 24.05 -6.55 11.24
CA VAL A 202 24.84 -5.80 10.26
C VAL A 202 25.34 -6.77 9.20
N ASP A 203 25.05 -6.49 7.94
CA ASP A 203 25.62 -7.20 6.82
C ASP A 203 27.15 -6.95 6.77
N PRO A 204 27.98 -7.99 6.89
CA PRO A 204 29.44 -7.83 6.95
C PRO A 204 30.07 -7.34 5.64
N GLN A 205 29.37 -7.45 4.51
CA GLN A 205 29.87 -7.03 3.20
C GLN A 205 29.54 -5.57 2.91
N THR A 206 28.36 -5.14 3.26
CA THR A 206 27.85 -3.79 2.93
C THR A 206 27.86 -2.83 4.11
N GLY A 207 27.96 -3.32 5.36
CA GLY A 207 27.84 -2.55 6.58
C GLY A 207 26.40 -2.04 6.83
N ARG A 208 25.42 -2.46 6.02
CA ARG A 208 24.01 -2.04 6.13
C ARG A 208 23.27 -2.85 7.20
N LEU A 209 22.26 -2.23 7.79
CA LEU A 209 21.37 -2.91 8.74
C LEU A 209 20.42 -3.87 7.99
N VAL A 210 20.30 -5.09 8.52
CA VAL A 210 19.38 -6.12 8.02
C VAL A 210 18.35 -6.39 9.10
N PRO A 211 17.06 -6.20 8.81
CA PRO A 211 15.98 -6.42 9.76
C PRO A 211 15.78 -7.92 10.05
N PRO A 212 15.08 -8.26 11.14
CA PRO A 212 14.70 -9.65 11.40
C PRO A 212 13.79 -10.18 10.27
N PRO A 213 13.78 -11.50 10.04
CA PRO A 213 12.90 -12.10 9.04
C PRO A 213 11.43 -11.97 9.44
N LEU A 214 10.54 -11.91 8.44
CA LEU A 214 9.11 -11.98 8.66
C LEU A 214 8.72 -13.35 9.22
N ALA A 215 7.68 -13.38 10.06
CA ALA A 215 7.13 -14.60 10.66
C ALA A 215 6.30 -15.39 9.62
N PHE A 216 6.99 -16.04 8.69
CA PHE A 216 6.34 -16.85 7.64
C PHE A 216 5.58 -18.05 8.20
N ASP A 217 5.96 -18.56 9.36
CA ASP A 217 5.21 -19.58 10.10
C ASP A 217 3.79 -19.12 10.47
N VAL A 218 3.63 -17.85 10.85
CA VAL A 218 2.32 -17.23 11.06
C VAL A 218 1.54 -17.13 9.75
N LEU A 219 2.16 -16.66 8.67
CA LEU A 219 1.51 -16.58 7.35
C LEU A 219 1.05 -17.95 6.88
N GLU A 220 1.89 -18.97 6.96
CA GLU A 220 1.57 -20.35 6.58
C GLU A 220 0.42 -20.93 7.44
N ALA A 221 0.41 -20.62 8.73
CA ALA A 221 -0.67 -21.06 9.64
C ALA A 221 -2.00 -20.36 9.30
N VAL A 222 -1.98 -19.06 8.96
CA VAL A 222 -3.17 -18.32 8.51
C VAL A 222 -3.68 -18.88 7.19
N GLU A 223 -2.82 -19.07 6.19
CA GLU A 223 -3.18 -19.62 4.88
C GLU A 223 -3.80 -21.02 5.00
N LYS A 224 -3.25 -21.86 5.86
CA LYS A 224 -3.80 -23.19 6.13
C LYS A 224 -5.20 -23.15 6.75
N LYS A 225 -5.50 -22.13 7.56
CA LYS A 225 -6.81 -21.97 8.20
C LYS A 225 -7.85 -21.30 7.31
N LEU A 226 -7.40 -20.41 6.43
CA LEU A 226 -8.22 -19.66 5.46
C LEU A 226 -7.73 -19.90 4.03
N PRO A 227 -7.84 -21.13 3.50
CA PRO A 227 -7.29 -21.46 2.18
C PRO A 227 -7.98 -20.65 1.08
N GLY A 228 -7.16 -19.94 0.27
CA GLY A 228 -7.66 -19.11 -0.82
C GLY A 228 -8.27 -17.77 -0.39
N PHE A 229 -8.26 -17.44 0.90
CA PHE A 229 -8.72 -16.14 1.38
C PHE A 229 -7.66 -15.06 1.13
N PRO A 230 -8.05 -13.86 0.66
CA PRO A 230 -7.11 -12.78 0.36
C PRO A 230 -6.43 -12.23 1.61
N ILE A 231 -5.11 -12.34 1.68
CA ILE A 231 -4.27 -11.80 2.76
C ILE A 231 -3.52 -10.57 2.26
N VAL A 232 -3.37 -9.59 3.14
CA VAL A 232 -2.74 -8.29 2.85
C VAL A 232 -1.57 -8.05 3.81
N LEU A 233 -0.50 -7.43 3.31
CA LEU A 233 0.61 -6.94 4.12
C LEU A 233 0.70 -5.42 4.06
N HIS A 234 0.60 -4.79 5.23
CA HIS A 234 0.90 -3.40 5.50
C HIS A 234 2.35 -3.21 5.95
N GLY A 235 2.82 -1.97 6.02
CA GLY A 235 4.15 -1.65 6.49
C GLY A 235 5.28 -2.28 5.68
N SER A 236 5.09 -2.51 4.40
CA SER A 236 5.93 -3.38 3.56
C SER A 236 6.89 -2.64 2.63
N SER A 237 7.07 -1.33 2.76
CA SER A 237 8.08 -0.59 1.99
C SER A 237 9.48 -1.12 2.28
N SER A 238 10.33 -1.23 1.24
CA SER A 238 11.68 -1.77 1.37
C SER A 238 12.74 -0.75 1.75
N VAL A 239 12.38 0.54 1.72
CA VAL A 239 13.28 1.66 2.07
C VAL A 239 14.61 1.56 1.31
N PRO A 240 14.62 1.78 -0.03
CA PRO A 240 15.81 1.64 -0.86
C PRO A 240 16.94 2.51 -0.35
N GLN A 241 18.07 1.89 0.00
CA GLN A 241 19.18 2.58 0.66
C GLN A 241 19.87 3.59 -0.26
N ASP A 242 19.86 3.38 -1.56
CA ASP A 242 20.42 4.33 -2.54
C ASP A 242 19.64 5.65 -2.58
N GLU A 243 18.32 5.59 -2.33
CA GLU A 243 17.48 6.79 -2.19
C GLU A 243 17.78 7.51 -0.86
N VAL A 244 17.96 6.77 0.22
CA VAL A 244 18.36 7.31 1.54
C VAL A 244 19.72 8.00 1.42
N ASP A 245 20.70 7.37 0.80
CA ASP A 245 22.04 7.91 0.57
C ASP A 245 21.98 9.17 -0.30
N THR A 246 21.16 9.15 -1.38
CA THR A 246 20.95 10.31 -2.25
C THR A 246 20.34 11.49 -1.49
N ILE A 247 19.33 11.25 -0.66
CA ILE A 247 18.71 12.28 0.18
C ILE A 247 19.74 12.89 1.13
N ASN A 248 20.53 12.05 1.82
CA ASN A 248 21.51 12.49 2.78
C ASN A 248 22.68 13.25 2.13
N ALA A 249 23.16 12.82 0.96
CA ALA A 249 24.18 13.50 0.19
C ALA A 249 23.73 14.89 -0.30
N ASN A 250 22.42 15.12 -0.40
CA ASN A 250 21.83 16.38 -0.91
C ASN A 250 21.08 17.16 0.20
N GLY A 251 21.65 17.21 1.41
CA GLY A 251 21.14 18.02 2.51
C GLY A 251 20.02 17.40 3.34
N GLY A 252 19.81 16.08 3.21
CA GLY A 252 18.93 15.32 4.11
C GLY A 252 19.63 14.84 5.36
N ALA A 253 18.86 14.23 6.28
CA ALA A 253 19.38 13.70 7.55
C ALA A 253 18.60 12.45 8.00
N LEU A 254 18.32 11.52 7.06
CA LEU A 254 17.68 10.26 7.39
C LEU A 254 18.68 9.33 8.08
N LYS A 255 18.37 8.90 9.31
CA LYS A 255 19.24 8.02 10.11
C LYS A 255 18.53 6.69 10.34
N ALA A 256 19.27 5.59 10.17
CA ALA A 256 18.78 4.23 10.46
C ALA A 256 17.43 3.88 9.81
N ALA A 257 17.16 4.40 8.62
CA ALA A 257 15.97 4.02 7.85
C ALA A 257 16.19 2.63 7.25
N VAL A 258 15.38 1.67 7.68
CA VAL A 258 15.48 0.25 7.26
C VAL A 258 14.09 -0.26 6.94
N GLY A 259 13.96 -0.94 5.79
CA GLY A 259 12.69 -1.49 5.32
C GLY A 259 12.69 -3.03 5.26
N ILE A 260 11.63 -3.58 4.68
CA ILE A 260 11.49 -5.03 4.52
C ILE A 260 12.29 -5.48 3.27
N PRO A 261 13.14 -6.51 3.37
CA PRO A 261 13.86 -7.05 2.22
C PRO A 261 12.91 -7.52 1.11
N GLU A 262 13.20 -7.14 -0.13
CA GLU A 262 12.33 -7.42 -1.28
C GLU A 262 12.14 -8.92 -1.56
N GLU A 263 13.15 -9.74 -1.27
CA GLU A 263 13.04 -11.19 -1.38
C GLU A 263 12.01 -11.78 -0.41
N GLN A 264 11.84 -11.19 0.76
CA GLN A 264 10.79 -11.62 1.72
C GLN A 264 9.40 -11.21 1.22
N LEU A 265 9.27 -10.01 0.66
CA LEU A 265 8.02 -9.57 0.02
C LEU A 265 7.66 -10.46 -1.17
N ARG A 266 8.66 -10.81 -2.00
CA ARG A 266 8.47 -11.73 -3.13
C ARG A 266 8.06 -13.12 -2.67
N LYS A 267 8.63 -13.61 -1.57
CA LYS A 267 8.21 -14.88 -0.95
C LYS A 267 6.76 -14.82 -0.48
N ALA A 268 6.37 -13.74 0.21
CA ALA A 268 4.99 -13.55 0.68
C ALA A 268 3.99 -13.47 -0.48
N ALA A 269 4.31 -12.74 -1.56
CA ALA A 269 3.47 -12.61 -2.76
C ALA A 269 3.25 -13.95 -3.51
N LYS A 270 4.10 -14.94 -3.32
CA LYS A 270 3.93 -16.30 -3.87
C LYS A 270 3.04 -17.21 -3.02
N SER A 271 2.58 -16.74 -1.88
CA SER A 271 1.67 -17.40 -0.95
C SER A 271 0.27 -16.77 -1.04
N ALA A 272 -0.49 -16.72 0.03
CA ALA A 272 -1.83 -16.11 0.08
C ALA A 272 -1.84 -14.58 0.06
N VAL A 273 -0.67 -13.92 0.11
CA VAL A 273 -0.59 -12.46 0.10
C VAL A 273 -0.90 -11.92 -1.28
N CYS A 274 -2.08 -11.30 -1.42
CA CYS A 274 -2.59 -10.79 -2.69
C CYS A 274 -2.48 -9.27 -2.85
N LYS A 275 -2.17 -8.54 -1.78
CA LYS A 275 -1.95 -7.08 -1.78
C LYS A 275 -0.78 -6.75 -0.88
N ILE A 276 0.09 -5.86 -1.34
CA ILE A 276 1.22 -5.34 -0.56
C ILE A 276 1.22 -3.81 -0.65
N ASN A 277 1.20 -3.16 0.52
CA ASN A 277 1.22 -1.70 0.64
C ASN A 277 2.64 -1.16 0.49
N ILE A 278 2.79 -0.15 -0.36
CA ILE A 278 4.05 0.54 -0.61
C ILE A 278 3.81 2.04 -0.60
N ASP A 279 4.35 2.73 0.42
CA ASP A 279 4.28 4.18 0.58
C ASP A 279 5.67 4.81 0.67
N SER A 280 6.45 4.49 1.71
CA SER A 280 7.73 5.14 1.99
C SER A 280 8.70 5.11 0.80
N ASP A 281 8.67 4.05 -0.02
CA ASP A 281 9.56 3.93 -1.18
C ASP A 281 9.28 5.01 -2.22
N SER A 282 8.00 5.37 -2.43
CA SER A 282 7.63 6.45 -3.35
C SER A 282 8.00 7.83 -2.83
N ARG A 283 7.82 8.04 -1.52
CA ARG A 283 8.23 9.28 -0.83
C ARG A 283 9.74 9.48 -0.93
N LEU A 284 10.53 8.41 -0.74
CA LEU A 284 11.99 8.44 -0.86
C LEU A 284 12.43 8.73 -2.30
N ALA A 285 11.92 8.01 -3.30
CA ALA A 285 12.26 8.21 -4.71
C ALA A 285 11.96 9.64 -5.18
N MET A 286 10.80 10.18 -4.78
CA MET A 286 10.42 11.57 -5.09
C MET A 286 11.37 12.57 -4.44
N THR A 287 11.61 12.43 -3.13
CA THR A 287 12.43 13.35 -2.34
C THR A 287 13.89 13.33 -2.79
N ALA A 288 14.45 12.15 -3.06
CA ALA A 288 15.82 11.99 -3.53
C ALA A 288 16.02 12.69 -4.88
N ALA A 289 15.12 12.46 -5.83
CA ALA A 289 15.21 13.09 -7.15
C ALA A 289 15.09 14.63 -7.09
N ILE A 290 14.17 15.17 -6.28
CA ILE A 290 14.01 16.62 -6.09
C ILE A 290 15.25 17.23 -5.46
N ARG A 291 15.75 16.65 -4.36
CA ARG A 291 16.93 17.17 -3.65
C ARG A 291 18.17 17.17 -4.54
N LYS A 292 18.42 16.05 -5.22
CA LYS A 292 19.52 15.92 -6.17
C LYS A 292 19.42 16.96 -7.28
N HIS A 293 18.24 17.10 -7.90
CA HIS A 293 18.03 18.06 -8.96
C HIS A 293 18.30 19.49 -8.52
N MET A 294 17.81 19.90 -7.35
CA MET A 294 18.02 21.25 -6.81
C MET A 294 19.48 21.51 -6.43
N ALA A 295 20.20 20.50 -5.95
CA ALA A 295 21.62 20.62 -5.64
C ALA A 295 22.48 20.77 -6.92
N GLU A 296 22.13 20.02 -7.98
CA GLU A 296 22.84 20.09 -9.27
C GLU A 296 22.45 21.31 -10.12
N ASN A 297 21.27 21.91 -9.88
CA ASN A 297 20.71 23.02 -10.64
C ASN A 297 20.14 24.09 -9.68
N PRO A 298 21.00 24.83 -8.97
CA PRO A 298 20.56 25.73 -7.91
C PRO A 298 19.77 26.96 -8.37
N ASP A 299 19.76 27.25 -9.66
CA ASP A 299 18.99 28.32 -10.31
C ASP A 299 17.61 27.87 -10.81
N HIS A 300 17.31 26.55 -10.76
CA HIS A 300 16.02 26.04 -11.19
C HIS A 300 14.95 26.27 -10.12
N PHE A 301 13.87 26.98 -10.47
CA PHE A 301 12.74 27.29 -9.58
C PHE A 301 11.37 26.95 -10.17
N ASP A 302 11.28 26.56 -11.46
CA ASP A 302 10.04 26.09 -12.07
C ASP A 302 9.72 24.66 -11.56
N PRO A 303 8.54 24.43 -10.93
CA PRO A 303 8.15 23.11 -10.43
C PRO A 303 8.28 21.98 -11.46
N ARG A 304 8.02 22.28 -12.75
CA ARG A 304 8.14 21.30 -13.84
C ARG A 304 9.56 20.77 -14.02
N GLN A 305 10.58 21.56 -13.67
CA GLN A 305 11.98 21.20 -13.82
C GLN A 305 12.41 20.15 -12.81
N TYR A 306 11.95 20.26 -11.54
CA TYR A 306 12.32 19.32 -10.48
C TYR A 306 11.28 18.23 -10.20
N LEU A 307 10.00 18.43 -10.55
CA LEU A 307 8.97 17.40 -10.44
C LEU A 307 9.00 16.38 -11.59
N LYS A 308 9.45 16.78 -12.80
CA LYS A 308 9.60 15.84 -13.91
C LYS A 308 10.60 14.71 -13.61
N PRO A 309 11.85 14.97 -13.19
CA PRO A 309 12.77 13.90 -12.80
C PRO A 309 12.27 13.10 -11.59
N ALA A 310 11.56 13.74 -10.66
CA ALA A 310 10.93 13.02 -9.54
C ALA A 310 9.88 12.01 -10.02
N ARG A 311 9.01 12.39 -10.95
CA ARG A 311 8.03 11.49 -11.54
C ARG A 311 8.68 10.32 -12.28
N GLU A 312 9.75 10.56 -13.04
CA GLU A 312 10.50 9.51 -13.74
C GLU A 312 11.19 8.55 -12.74
N SER A 313 11.73 9.04 -11.63
CA SER A 313 12.31 8.21 -10.56
C SER A 313 11.24 7.32 -9.94
N MET A 314 10.12 7.90 -9.53
CA MET A 314 9.00 7.14 -8.97
C MET A 314 8.47 6.08 -9.94
N LYS A 315 8.28 6.41 -11.22
CA LYS A 315 7.85 5.46 -12.25
C LYS A 315 8.78 4.25 -12.33
N LYS A 316 10.09 4.47 -12.34
CA LYS A 316 11.08 3.38 -12.35
C LYS A 316 10.97 2.48 -11.11
N MET A 317 10.80 3.10 -9.94
CA MET A 317 10.59 2.38 -8.67
C MET A 317 9.31 1.54 -8.72
N TYR A 318 8.17 2.10 -9.21
CA TYR A 318 6.92 1.35 -9.32
C TYR A 318 7.03 0.18 -10.30
N ILE A 319 7.67 0.36 -11.47
CA ILE A 319 7.95 -0.72 -12.42
C ILE A 319 8.77 -1.83 -11.76
N HIS A 320 9.84 -1.46 -11.04
CA HIS A 320 10.66 -2.42 -10.30
C HIS A 320 9.82 -3.24 -9.31
N LYS A 321 8.98 -2.57 -8.50
CA LYS A 321 8.10 -3.26 -7.54
C LYS A 321 7.13 -4.21 -8.24
N ILE A 322 6.47 -3.76 -9.28
CA ILE A 322 5.50 -4.56 -10.04
C ILE A 322 6.16 -5.82 -10.60
N VAL A 323 7.30 -5.68 -11.27
CA VAL A 323 7.94 -6.78 -12.01
C VAL A 323 8.75 -7.70 -11.09
N ASN A 324 9.63 -7.10 -10.27
CA ASN A 324 10.65 -7.89 -9.56
C ASN A 324 10.19 -8.35 -8.18
N VAL A 325 9.32 -7.57 -7.52
CA VAL A 325 8.90 -7.86 -6.15
C VAL A 325 7.52 -8.52 -6.11
N LEU A 326 6.51 -7.92 -6.72
CA LEU A 326 5.12 -8.36 -6.62
C LEU A 326 4.73 -9.39 -7.68
N GLY A 327 5.31 -9.30 -8.88
CA GLY A 327 5.06 -10.21 -9.99
C GLY A 327 3.70 -10.03 -10.64
N SER A 328 3.14 -8.82 -10.57
CA SER A 328 1.82 -8.48 -11.13
C SER A 328 1.86 -7.96 -12.56
N ASN A 329 3.02 -7.92 -13.20
CA ASN A 329 3.13 -7.60 -14.62
C ASN A 329 2.42 -8.63 -15.50
N ASP A 330 1.85 -8.16 -16.63
CA ASP A 330 1.06 -8.97 -17.57
C ASP A 330 -0.13 -9.72 -16.92
N LYS A 331 -0.81 -9.03 -15.96
CA LYS A 331 -1.96 -9.58 -15.21
C LYS A 331 -3.28 -8.80 -15.41
N LEU A 332 -3.34 -7.90 -16.38
CA LEU A 332 -4.58 -7.21 -16.77
C LEU A 332 -5.60 -8.14 -17.38
#